data_252868b48fd8b0fa6f97e8565f8e9519
#
_entry.id   252868b48fd8b0fa6f97e8565f8e9519
#
_cell.length_a   1.000
_cell.length_b   1.000
_cell.length_c   1.000
_cell.angle_alpha   90.00
_cell.angle_beta   90.00
_cell.angle_gamma   90.00
#
_symmetry.space_group_name_H-M   'P 1'
#
loop_
_entity.id
_entity.type
_entity.pdbx_description
1 polymer ?
#
loop_
_entity_poly.entity_id
_entity_poly.type
_entity_poly.pdbx_seq_one_letter_code
_entity_poly.pdbx_strand_id
1 'polypeptide(L)'
;MDTGLRIMIIEDDAALARELGGFLEKWQYEAVMAERFDDILQEFMEKRPQLVLMDINLPCHDGFYWCSRLRQISKVPVIYISSRSDDKNKIMAIAQGGDDYVEKPFRMELLKAKIEAMLRRTYEYKVHERIFLNAGLCFDSAVQSLYHTRSAVADKSSMSDMTGEKAET
;
A
#
# COMPACT_ATOMS: atom_id res chain seq x y z
N MET A 1 16.39 8.79 13.18
CA MET A 1 16.49 7.33 13.06
C MET A 1 15.91 6.88 11.74
N ASP A 2 16.61 6.02 11.08
CA ASP A 2 16.18 5.56 9.79
C ASP A 2 15.01 4.61 9.97
N THR A 3 13.93 4.81 9.27
CA THR A 3 12.75 3.96 9.38
C THR A 3 12.98 2.63 8.66
N GLY A 4 13.96 2.57 7.79
CA GLY A 4 14.20 1.40 6.95
C GLY A 4 13.14 1.19 5.88
N LEU A 5 12.22 2.14 5.73
CA LEU A 5 11.18 2.04 4.72
C LEU A 5 11.60 2.77 3.46
N ARG A 6 11.40 2.12 2.34
CA ARG A 6 11.83 2.62 1.05
C ARG A 6 10.63 3.10 0.24
N ILE A 7 10.70 4.31 -0.27
CA ILE A 7 9.64 4.88 -1.08
C ILE A 7 10.19 5.15 -2.48
N MET A 8 9.52 4.59 -3.48
CA MET A 8 9.93 4.75 -4.87
C MET A 8 9.19 5.92 -5.48
N ILE A 9 9.92 6.80 -6.13
CA ILE A 9 9.36 7.97 -6.81
C ILE A 9 9.40 7.71 -8.30
N ILE A 10 8.23 7.68 -8.93
CA ILE A 10 8.12 7.50 -10.36
C ILE A 10 7.59 8.81 -10.94
N GLU A 11 8.52 9.68 -11.26
CA GLU A 11 8.26 11.04 -11.74
C GLU A 11 9.36 11.40 -12.74
N ASP A 12 8.99 11.78 -13.95
CA ASP A 12 9.95 12.11 -14.99
C ASP A 12 10.46 13.54 -14.92
N ASP A 13 9.80 14.42 -14.17
CA ASP A 13 10.33 15.74 -13.92
C ASP A 13 11.45 15.61 -12.88
N ALA A 14 12.69 15.69 -13.35
CA ALA A 14 13.85 15.45 -12.47
C ALA A 14 13.93 16.41 -11.31
N ALA A 15 13.51 17.66 -11.50
CA ALA A 15 13.55 18.64 -10.42
C ALA A 15 12.56 18.28 -9.33
N LEU A 16 11.36 17.90 -9.71
CA LEU A 16 10.34 17.51 -8.74
C LEU A 16 10.73 16.21 -8.05
N ALA A 17 11.26 15.25 -8.80
CA ALA A 17 11.70 13.98 -8.22
C ALA A 17 12.78 14.22 -7.15
N ARG A 18 13.74 15.11 -7.43
CA ARG A 18 14.78 15.41 -6.45
C ARG A 18 14.21 16.12 -5.22
N GLU A 19 13.26 17.01 -5.43
CA GLU A 19 12.62 17.72 -4.33
C GLU A 19 11.88 16.73 -3.43
N LEU A 20 11.11 15.85 -4.03
CA LEU A 20 10.40 14.82 -3.28
C LEU A 20 11.38 13.92 -2.53
N GLY A 21 12.45 13.50 -3.20
CA GLY A 21 13.47 12.68 -2.57
C GLY A 21 14.08 13.34 -1.36
N GLY A 22 14.36 14.64 -1.46
CA GLY A 22 14.92 15.40 -0.34
C GLY A 22 13.99 15.43 0.87
N PHE A 23 12.69 15.63 0.63
CA PHE A 23 11.72 15.62 1.72
C PHE A 23 11.58 14.22 2.32
N LEU A 24 11.53 13.19 1.50
CA LEU A 24 11.41 11.82 2.01
C LEU A 24 12.59 11.49 2.92
N GLU A 25 13.79 11.90 2.54
CA GLU A 25 14.96 11.63 3.36
C GLU A 25 14.95 12.42 4.65
N LYS A 26 14.44 13.64 4.61
CA LYS A 26 14.26 14.41 5.83
C LYS A 26 13.29 13.70 6.77
N TRP A 27 12.31 13.01 6.23
CA TRP A 27 11.32 12.28 7.02
C TRP A 27 11.80 10.86 7.36
N GLN A 28 13.06 10.59 7.05
CA GLN A 28 13.73 9.34 7.41
C GLN A 28 13.26 8.12 6.62
N TYR A 29 12.83 8.35 5.39
CA TYR A 29 12.57 7.26 4.47
C TYR A 29 13.71 7.17 3.46
N GLU A 30 13.94 6.00 2.91
CA GLU A 30 14.91 5.86 1.84
C GLU A 30 14.20 6.17 0.52
N ALA A 31 14.64 7.18 -0.20
CA ALA A 31 14.02 7.55 -1.46
C ALA A 31 14.76 6.89 -2.61
N VAL A 32 14.04 6.18 -3.49
CA VAL A 32 14.62 5.62 -4.70
C VAL A 32 13.85 6.17 -5.89
N MET A 33 14.56 6.61 -6.92
CA MET A 33 13.91 7.24 -8.07
C MET A 33 13.96 6.32 -9.26
N ALA A 34 12.85 6.26 -10.00
CA ALA A 34 12.79 5.50 -11.22
C ALA A 34 13.62 6.19 -12.30
N GLU A 35 14.34 5.42 -13.05
CA GLU A 35 15.16 5.95 -14.12
C GLU A 35 14.76 5.39 -15.47
N ARG A 36 14.19 4.18 -15.50
CA ARG A 36 13.80 3.54 -16.74
C ARG A 36 12.29 3.55 -16.89
N PHE A 37 11.77 4.58 -17.54
CA PHE A 37 10.32 4.74 -17.68
C PHE A 37 9.72 3.80 -18.70
N ASP A 38 10.52 3.05 -19.40
CA ASP A 38 10.07 2.02 -20.32
C ASP A 38 9.93 0.68 -19.58
N ASP A 39 10.51 0.55 -18.40
CA ASP A 39 10.45 -0.70 -17.65
C ASP A 39 10.39 -0.45 -16.16
N ILE A 40 9.33 0.19 -15.72
CA ILE A 40 9.12 0.52 -14.30
C ILE A 40 8.98 -0.76 -13.47
N LEU A 41 8.37 -1.79 -14.04
CA LEU A 41 8.14 -3.01 -13.32
C LEU A 41 9.45 -3.67 -12.89
N GLN A 42 10.43 -3.65 -13.76
CA GLN A 42 11.74 -4.23 -13.48
C GLN A 42 12.42 -3.46 -12.34
N GLU A 43 12.40 -2.13 -12.40
CA GLU A 43 12.98 -1.32 -11.35
C GLU A 43 12.27 -1.55 -10.03
N PHE A 44 10.95 -1.69 -10.05
CA PHE A 44 10.17 -1.94 -8.85
C PHE A 44 10.62 -3.26 -8.20
N MET A 45 10.78 -4.30 -9.01
CA MET A 45 11.19 -5.59 -8.47
C MET A 45 12.61 -5.55 -7.90
N GLU A 46 13.48 -4.77 -8.51
CA GLU A 46 14.84 -4.64 -8.04
C GLU A 46 14.93 -3.84 -6.74
N LYS A 47 14.17 -2.76 -6.65
CA LYS A 47 14.27 -1.83 -5.53
C LYS A 47 13.38 -2.18 -4.34
N ARG A 48 12.33 -2.94 -4.58
CA ARG A 48 11.43 -3.44 -3.52
C ARG A 48 10.98 -2.36 -2.55
N PRO A 49 10.28 -1.34 -3.02
CA PRO A 49 9.83 -0.28 -2.14
C PRO A 49 8.61 -0.70 -1.33
N GLN A 50 8.38 -0.02 -0.22
CA GLN A 50 7.21 -0.22 0.63
C GLN A 50 6.06 0.71 0.26
N LEU A 51 6.33 1.72 -0.58
CA LEU A 51 5.29 2.63 -1.06
C LEU A 51 5.77 3.24 -2.36
N VAL A 52 4.86 3.53 -3.27
CA VAL A 52 5.19 4.14 -4.56
C VAL A 52 4.46 5.45 -4.71
N LEU A 53 5.19 6.51 -5.07
CA LEU A 53 4.62 7.78 -5.49
C LEU A 53 4.67 7.78 -7.00
N MET A 54 3.52 7.83 -7.66
CA MET A 54 3.41 7.62 -9.10
C MET A 54 2.79 8.81 -9.80
N ASP A 55 3.56 9.45 -10.68
CA ASP A 55 2.98 10.47 -11.54
C ASP A 55 2.11 9.78 -12.58
N ILE A 56 1.02 10.43 -12.97
CA ILE A 56 0.15 9.88 -13.99
C ILE A 56 0.73 10.13 -15.38
N ASN A 57 1.27 11.33 -15.61
CA ASN A 57 1.76 11.71 -16.94
C ASN A 57 3.24 11.32 -17.10
N LEU A 58 3.46 10.10 -17.47
CA LEU A 58 4.81 9.58 -17.65
C LEU A 58 5.08 9.30 -19.13
N PRO A 59 6.35 9.27 -19.55
CA PRO A 59 6.69 8.89 -20.92
C PRO A 59 6.46 7.40 -21.11
N CYS A 60 6.31 6.97 -22.35
CA CYS A 60 6.05 5.60 -22.73
C CYS A 60 4.67 5.11 -22.34
N HIS A 61 4.42 4.92 -21.08
CA HIS A 61 3.10 4.50 -20.58
C HIS A 61 2.76 5.36 -19.35
N ASP A 62 1.50 5.67 -19.17
CA ASP A 62 1.10 6.55 -18.04
C ASP A 62 1.10 5.80 -16.71
N GLY A 63 0.85 6.54 -15.64
CA GLY A 63 0.85 5.97 -14.30
C GLY A 63 -0.23 4.93 -14.10
N PHE A 64 -1.37 5.06 -14.76
CA PHE A 64 -2.45 4.08 -14.63
C PHE A 64 -2.02 2.72 -15.20
N TYR A 65 -1.33 2.75 -16.33
CA TYR A 65 -0.82 1.53 -16.95
C TYR A 65 0.13 0.81 -15.97
N TRP A 66 1.09 1.55 -15.43
CA TRP A 66 2.07 0.94 -14.53
C TRP A 66 1.46 0.44 -13.23
N CYS A 67 0.49 1.19 -12.68
CA CYS A 67 -0.18 0.74 -11.47
C CYS A 67 -0.94 -0.56 -11.72
N SER A 68 -1.62 -0.67 -12.85
CA SER A 68 -2.32 -1.87 -13.22
C SER A 68 -1.36 -3.06 -13.31
N ARG A 69 -0.19 -2.83 -13.89
CA ARG A 69 0.82 -3.89 -13.99
C ARG A 69 1.40 -4.25 -12.62
N LEU A 70 1.62 -3.26 -11.78
CA LEU A 70 2.12 -3.52 -10.44
C LEU A 70 1.13 -4.35 -9.63
N ARG A 71 -0.15 -4.10 -9.80
CA ARG A 71 -1.18 -4.82 -9.05
C ARG A 71 -1.22 -6.30 -9.39
N GLN A 72 -0.68 -6.71 -10.52
CA GLN A 72 -0.62 -8.11 -10.87
C GLN A 72 0.44 -8.84 -10.05
N ILE A 73 1.43 -8.14 -9.52
CA ILE A 73 2.54 -8.75 -8.79
C ILE A 73 2.70 -8.27 -7.35
N SER A 74 2.01 -7.21 -6.96
CA SER A 74 2.22 -6.63 -5.64
C SER A 74 1.01 -5.89 -5.13
N LYS A 75 0.87 -5.82 -3.81
CA LYS A 75 -0.15 -5.02 -3.16
C LYS A 75 0.47 -3.77 -2.54
N VAL A 76 1.63 -3.35 -3.03
CA VAL A 76 2.31 -2.18 -2.50
C VAL A 76 1.40 -0.96 -2.61
N PRO A 77 1.32 -0.12 -1.58
CA PRO A 77 0.48 1.07 -1.65
C PRO A 77 1.02 2.06 -2.68
N VAL A 78 0.13 2.62 -3.47
CA VAL A 78 0.47 3.59 -4.52
C VAL A 78 -0.31 4.87 -4.28
N ILE A 79 0.40 5.99 -4.21
CA ILE A 79 -0.20 7.31 -4.14
C ILE A 79 0.07 7.99 -5.48
N TYR A 80 -0.99 8.33 -6.20
CA TYR A 80 -0.81 9.03 -7.46
C TYR A 80 -0.54 10.51 -7.23
N ILE A 81 0.33 11.08 -8.02
CA ILE A 81 0.60 12.51 -8.01
C ILE A 81 0.30 13.01 -9.42
N SER A 82 -0.57 13.99 -9.56
CA SER A 82 -0.98 14.43 -10.88
C SER A 82 -1.27 15.92 -10.92
N SER A 83 -0.98 16.55 -12.06
CA SER A 83 -1.33 17.94 -12.27
C SER A 83 -2.77 18.12 -12.73
N ARG A 84 -3.48 17.00 -12.96
CA ARG A 84 -4.85 17.09 -13.41
C ARG A 84 -5.79 16.93 -12.23
N SER A 85 -6.81 17.75 -12.19
CA SER A 85 -7.73 17.77 -11.08
C SER A 85 -9.14 17.36 -11.45
N ASP A 86 -9.36 16.77 -12.61
CA ASP A 86 -10.71 16.39 -12.97
C ASP A 86 -11.11 15.09 -12.28
N ASP A 87 -12.40 14.95 -12.01
CA ASP A 87 -12.93 13.82 -11.27
C ASP A 87 -12.72 12.51 -12.03
N LYS A 88 -12.68 12.55 -13.34
CA LYS A 88 -12.48 11.38 -14.14
C LYS A 88 -11.13 10.74 -13.85
N ASN A 89 -10.07 11.55 -13.70
CA ASN A 89 -8.77 11.02 -13.39
C ASN A 89 -8.74 10.43 -11.99
N LYS A 90 -9.44 11.03 -11.03
CA LYS A 90 -9.52 10.50 -9.68
C LYS A 90 -10.21 9.15 -9.65
N ILE A 91 -11.30 9.02 -10.39
CA ILE A 91 -12.04 7.78 -10.50
C ILE A 91 -11.15 6.70 -11.14
N MET A 92 -10.45 7.05 -12.21
CA MET A 92 -9.56 6.11 -12.85
C MET A 92 -8.41 5.68 -11.96
N ALA A 93 -7.88 6.59 -11.17
CA ALA A 93 -6.80 6.27 -10.23
C ALA A 93 -7.23 5.17 -9.26
N ILE A 94 -8.43 5.28 -8.73
CA ILE A 94 -8.94 4.29 -7.81
C ILE A 94 -9.25 2.99 -8.55
N ALA A 95 -9.86 3.09 -9.72
CA ALA A 95 -10.22 1.91 -10.50
C ALA A 95 -9.00 1.10 -10.92
N GLN A 96 -7.87 1.74 -11.15
CA GLN A 96 -6.66 1.05 -11.57
C GLN A 96 -5.85 0.52 -10.37
N GLY A 97 -6.38 0.66 -9.17
CA GLY A 97 -5.74 0.08 -8.00
C GLY A 97 -4.86 1.01 -7.19
N GLY A 98 -4.93 2.30 -7.44
CA GLY A 98 -4.23 3.26 -6.58
C GLY A 98 -4.94 3.41 -5.26
N ASP A 99 -4.19 3.70 -4.23
CA ASP A 99 -4.71 3.79 -2.88
C ASP A 99 -5.04 5.21 -2.46
N ASP A 100 -4.42 6.19 -3.05
CA ASP A 100 -4.69 7.59 -2.74
C ASP A 100 -4.23 8.46 -3.91
N TYR A 101 -4.50 9.75 -3.81
CA TYR A 101 -4.30 10.67 -4.90
C TYR A 101 -3.96 12.06 -4.36
N VAL A 102 -2.97 12.72 -4.95
CA VAL A 102 -2.59 14.08 -4.58
C VAL A 102 -2.48 14.92 -5.85
N GLU A 103 -3.10 16.09 -5.86
CA GLU A 103 -3.06 16.98 -7.03
C GLU A 103 -1.92 17.97 -6.92
N LYS A 104 -1.22 18.19 -8.00
CA LYS A 104 -0.22 19.25 -8.08
C LYS A 104 -0.90 20.59 -8.34
N PRO A 105 -0.48 21.68 -7.74
CA PRO A 105 0.55 21.75 -6.71
C PRO A 105 0.01 21.31 -5.36
N PHE A 106 0.82 20.66 -4.56
CA PHE A 106 0.37 20.17 -3.27
C PHE A 106 1.33 20.61 -2.17
N ARG A 107 0.85 20.55 -0.94
CA ARG A 107 1.70 20.89 0.19
C ARG A 107 2.42 19.63 0.62
N MET A 108 3.68 19.78 0.98
CA MET A 108 4.46 18.63 1.43
C MET A 108 3.89 18.04 2.71
N GLU A 109 3.29 18.86 3.56
CA GLU A 109 2.65 18.38 4.79
C GLU A 109 1.50 17.43 4.48
N LEU A 110 0.74 17.71 3.42
CA LEU A 110 -0.35 16.84 3.03
C LEU A 110 0.19 15.52 2.52
N LEU A 111 1.23 15.55 1.70
CA LEU A 111 1.85 14.34 1.19
C LEU A 111 2.40 13.51 2.33
N LYS A 112 3.09 14.16 3.28
CA LYS A 112 3.64 13.46 4.43
C LYS A 112 2.54 12.75 5.21
N ALA A 113 1.43 13.43 5.47
CA ALA A 113 0.32 12.85 6.21
C ALA A 113 -0.27 11.63 5.48
N LYS A 114 -0.38 11.71 4.15
CA LYS A 114 -0.90 10.60 3.36
C LYS A 114 0.06 9.41 3.36
N ILE A 115 1.35 9.68 3.26
CA ILE A 115 2.36 8.63 3.30
C ILE A 115 2.31 7.92 4.66
N GLU A 116 2.31 8.69 5.73
CA GLU A 116 2.28 8.12 7.08
C GLU A 116 1.03 7.28 7.31
N ALA A 117 -0.12 7.79 6.89
CA ALA A 117 -1.37 7.07 7.04
C ALA A 117 -1.36 5.78 6.22
N MET A 118 -0.83 5.83 5.01
CA MET A 118 -0.80 4.69 4.12
C MET A 118 0.13 3.60 4.64
N LEU A 119 1.31 3.98 5.10
CA LEU A 119 2.27 3.04 5.64
C LEU A 119 1.75 2.40 6.92
N ARG A 120 1.10 3.20 7.78
CA ARG A 120 0.52 2.69 9.01
C ARG A 120 -0.56 1.65 8.71
N ARG A 121 -1.49 1.98 7.82
CA ARG A 121 -2.56 1.06 7.46
C ARG A 121 -2.04 -0.23 6.83
N THR A 122 -1.04 -0.12 5.96
CA THR A 122 -0.55 -1.27 5.23
C THR A 122 0.31 -2.19 6.09
N TYR A 123 1.21 -1.60 6.86
CA TYR A 123 2.23 -2.41 7.53
C TYR A 123 1.94 -2.71 8.99
N GLU A 124 1.22 -1.88 9.68
CA GLU A 124 0.81 -2.19 11.04
C GLU A 124 -0.21 -3.32 11.05
N TYR A 125 -1.15 -3.30 10.12
CA TYR A 125 -2.12 -4.37 10.04
C TYR A 125 -1.43 -5.70 9.72
N LYS A 126 -0.43 -5.67 8.86
CA LYS A 126 0.29 -6.88 8.53
C LYS A 126 1.07 -7.42 9.72
N VAL A 127 1.58 -6.55 10.55
CA VAL A 127 2.28 -6.97 11.74
C VAL A 127 1.32 -7.67 12.68
N HIS A 128 0.15 -7.11 12.87
CA HIS A 128 -0.84 -7.73 13.73
C HIS A 128 -1.27 -9.09 13.20
N GLU A 129 -1.47 -9.20 11.90
CA GLU A 129 -1.81 -10.47 11.31
C GLU A 129 -0.76 -11.52 11.59
N ARG A 130 0.50 -11.16 11.45
CA ARG A 130 1.57 -12.10 11.69
C ARG A 130 1.61 -12.54 13.13
N ILE A 131 1.36 -11.62 14.04
CA ILE A 131 1.37 -11.94 15.45
C ILE A 131 0.30 -12.98 15.74
N PHE A 132 -0.89 -12.81 15.21
CA PHE A 132 -1.93 -13.76 15.43
C PHE A 132 -1.58 -15.12 14.84
N LEU A 133 -1.12 -15.17 13.64
CA LEU A 133 -0.78 -16.43 13.01
C LEU A 133 0.32 -17.16 13.76
N ASN A 134 1.31 -16.42 14.20
CA ASN A 134 2.41 -17.07 14.90
C ASN A 134 2.05 -17.46 16.31
N ALA A 135 1.24 -16.71 16.97
CA ALA A 135 0.88 -16.97 18.33
C ALA A 135 -0.07 -18.15 18.41
N GLY A 136 -0.50 -18.57 17.29
CA GLY A 136 -1.40 -19.62 17.41
C GLY A 136 -2.63 -19.22 18.03
N LEU A 137 -2.56 -18.59 18.50
CA LEU A 137 -3.47 -18.28 18.96
C LEU A 137 -3.64 -17.46 19.76
N CYS A 138 -3.41 -17.29 20.22
CA CYS A 138 -3.56 -16.72 20.97
C CYS A 138 -3.89 -15.83 21.21
N PHE A 139 -4.11 -15.71 21.32
CA PHE A 139 -4.51 -15.22 21.77
C PHE A 139 -5.00 -14.39 22.05
N ASP A 140 -5.33 -14.18 21.82
CA ASP A 140 -6.17 -13.61 22.31
C ASP A 140 -5.98 -12.44 22.57
N SER A 141 -5.40 -12.32 22.85
CA SER A 141 -5.03 -11.27 23.32
C SER A 141 -5.44 -10.21 22.62
N ALA A 142 -5.05 -10.09 21.76
CA ALA A 142 -5.26 -9.02 21.13
C ALA A 142 -6.62 -8.92 20.94
N VAL A 143 -7.12 -9.43 21.54
CA VAL A 143 -8.23 -9.32 21.66
C VAL A 143 -9.10 -8.70 20.81
N GLN A 144 -9.18 -7.62 20.78
CA GLN A 144 -10.17 -7.01 20.12
C GLN A 144 -10.13 -7.29 18.75
N SER A 145 -9.09 -7.23 18.24
CA SER A 145 -9.08 -7.41 16.89
C SER A 145 -9.28 -8.79 16.66
N LEU A 146 -9.33 -9.51 17.72
CA LEU A 146 -9.49 -10.73 17.57
C LEU A 146 -10.74 -11.14 17.20
N TYR A 147 -11.69 -10.34 17.22
CA TYR A 147 -12.94 -10.69 16.92
C TYR A 147 -13.02 -11.60 15.80
N HIS A 148 -12.47 -11.33 14.68
CA HIS A 148 -12.66 -12.10 13.54
C HIS A 148 -12.19 -13.47 13.75
N THR A 149 -11.01 -13.58 14.21
CA THR A 149 -10.40 -14.85 14.40
C THR A 149 -11.22 -15.72 15.26
N ARG A 150 -11.70 -15.13 16.34
CA ARG A 150 -12.50 -15.91 17.19
C ARG A 150 -13.77 -16.33 16.56
N SER A 151 -14.38 -15.49 15.79
CA SER A 151 -15.58 -15.80 15.16
C SER A 151 -15.45 -17.02 14.30
N ALA A 152 -14.44 -17.07 13.53
CA ALA A 152 -14.23 -18.19 12.65
C ALA A 152 -14.13 -19.49 13.42
N VAL A 153 -13.43 -19.47 14.51
CA VAL A 153 -13.26 -20.66 15.30
C VAL A 153 -14.57 -21.09 15.92
N ALA A 154 -15.30 -20.14 16.43
CA ALA A 154 -16.57 -20.44 17.05
C ALA A 154 -17.52 -21.05 16.06
N ASP A 155 -17.51 -20.58 14.86
CA ASP A 155 -18.41 -21.09 13.87
C ASP A 155 -18.13 -22.56 13.60
N LYS A 156 -16.90 -22.92 13.52
CA LYS A 156 -16.57 -24.29 13.26
C LYS A 156 -17.04 -25.20 14.36
N SER A 157 -16.90 -24.76 15.57
CA SER A 157 -17.33 -25.55 16.70
C SER A 157 -18.82 -25.76 16.63
N SER A 158 -19.53 -24.73 16.37
CA SER A 158 -20.96 -24.80 16.31
C SER A 158 -21.40 -25.81 15.28
N MET A 159 -20.76 -25.78 14.16
CA MET A 159 -21.15 -26.67 13.10
C MET A 159 -20.92 -28.12 13.49
N SER A 160 -19.85 -28.37 14.17
CA SER A 160 -19.54 -29.72 14.59
C SER A 160 -20.62 -30.24 15.51
N ASP A 161 -21.01 -29.44 16.44
CA ASP A 161 -22.00 -29.84 17.41
C ASP A 161 -23.31 -30.16 16.73
N MET A 162 -23.71 -29.33 15.83
CA MET A 162 -24.98 -29.54 15.15
C MET A 162 -24.94 -30.83 14.37
N THR A 163 -23.82 -31.13 13.79
CA THR A 163 -23.72 -32.31 13.02
C THR A 163 -23.85 -33.50 13.95
N GLY A 164 -23.25 -33.44 15.08
CA GLY A 164 -23.33 -34.50 16.05
C GLY A 164 -24.75 -34.78 16.47
N GLU A 165 -25.49 -33.73 16.69
CA GLU A 165 -26.86 -33.90 17.10
C GLU A 165 -27.64 -34.60 16.03
N LYS A 166 -27.44 -34.24 14.81
CA LYS A 166 -28.20 -34.87 13.76
C LYS A 166 -27.88 -36.32 13.70
N ALA A 167 -26.69 -36.68 13.94
CA ALA A 167 -26.32 -38.04 13.87
C ALA A 167 -27.07 -38.89 14.92
N GLU A 168 -27.39 -38.26 16.01
CA GLU A 168 -28.06 -39.01 17.04
C GLU A 168 -29.50 -39.28 16.72
N THR A 169 -30.14 -38.39 16.04
CA THR A 169 -31.52 -38.58 15.72
C THR A 169 -31.68 -39.56 14.58
#